data_f6bec4aab174dd4045a4a5a939b461e6
#
_entry.id   f6bec4aab174dd4045a4a5a939b461e6
#
_cell.length_a   1.000
_cell.length_b   1.000
_cell.length_c   1.000
_cell.angle_alpha   90.00
_cell.angle_beta   90.00
_cell.angle_gamma   90.00
#
_symmetry.space_group_name_H-M   'P 1'
#
loop_
_entity.id
_entity.type
_entity.pdbx_description
1 polymer ?
#
loop_
_entity_poly.entity_id
_entity_poly.type
_entity_poly.pdbx_seq_one_letter_code
_entity_poly.pdbx_strand_id
1 'polypeptide(L)'
;MYFIGLDVHKKSISYCVKDAAGRVHQEGKVAATRHDLDQWVRSLPQPRMMAMEATIFTGWIYDYLLPHAEKVKVAHPVMLRAIAAAKKKNDTIDASKIADCLRCDFLPECHMASTEIRDRRRVLRYRNLVVKQMAQMKNRVSGLLMETGVSYNKQRLHKVGYFGDLMSTNGDISDAVRPLLNLSRGMIRRSGKLEYDLVSSLERDPMLRERLRRLRTVPGVGSITALTWAWRSVTTPASPPISRPSATAGCVPMRRVPQTR
;
A
#
# COMPACT_ATOMS: atom_id res chain seq x y z
N MET A 1 30.52 2.21 -15.17
CA MET A 1 29.17 2.09 -14.58
C MET A 1 29.24 1.18 -13.37
N TYR A 2 28.71 1.67 -12.23
CA TYR A 2 28.61 0.89 -11.00
C TYR A 2 27.15 0.53 -10.73
N PHE A 3 26.94 -0.66 -10.16
CA PHE A 3 25.63 -1.22 -9.88
C PHE A 3 25.51 -1.43 -8.37
N ILE A 4 24.59 -0.77 -7.75
CA ILE A 4 24.44 -0.73 -6.29
C ILE A 4 23.13 -1.39 -5.88
N GLY A 5 23.24 -2.49 -5.17
CA GLY A 5 22.09 -3.16 -4.54
C GLY A 5 21.95 -2.72 -3.09
N LEU A 6 20.70 -2.49 -2.68
CA LEU A 6 20.35 -2.01 -1.34
C LEU A 6 19.33 -2.96 -0.72
N ASP A 7 19.66 -3.51 0.43
CA ASP A 7 18.71 -4.21 1.30
C ASP A 7 18.30 -3.25 2.43
N VAL A 8 17.04 -2.82 2.37
CA VAL A 8 16.52 -1.71 3.16
C VAL A 8 15.74 -2.20 4.36
N HIS A 9 16.26 -1.88 5.55
CA HIS A 9 15.61 -2.11 6.83
C HIS A 9 15.20 -0.81 7.53
N LYS A 10 14.46 -0.91 8.64
CA LYS A 10 13.95 0.23 9.39
C LYS A 10 15.02 1.21 9.86
N LYS A 11 16.16 0.69 10.33
CA LYS A 11 17.22 1.49 10.96
C LYS A 11 18.51 1.55 10.14
N SER A 12 18.66 0.68 9.16
CA SER A 12 19.89 0.54 8.39
C SER A 12 19.63 0.00 7.00
N ILE A 13 20.56 0.28 6.11
CA ILE A 13 20.58 -0.19 4.73
C ILE A 13 21.89 -0.91 4.52
N SER A 14 21.85 -2.21 4.19
CA SER A 14 23.02 -2.94 3.72
C SER A 14 23.17 -2.69 2.22
N TYR A 15 24.39 -2.44 1.78
CA TYR A 15 24.66 -2.13 0.38
C TYR A 15 25.83 -2.93 -0.17
N CYS A 16 25.77 -3.18 -1.48
CA CYS A 16 26.87 -3.76 -2.25
C CYS A 16 27.01 -2.99 -3.56
N VAL A 17 28.23 -2.53 -3.83
CA VAL A 17 28.62 -1.80 -5.05
C VAL A 17 29.45 -2.74 -5.91
N LYS A 18 28.99 -2.97 -7.15
CA LYS A 18 29.70 -3.82 -8.12
C LYS A 18 30.07 -3.05 -9.38
N ASP A 19 31.19 -3.40 -9.99
CA ASP A 19 31.56 -2.91 -11.31
C ASP A 19 30.81 -3.67 -12.43
N ALA A 20 31.03 -3.28 -13.67
CA ALA A 20 30.41 -3.93 -14.82
C ALA A 20 30.81 -5.41 -15.00
N ALA A 21 31.95 -5.81 -14.47
CA ALA A 21 32.44 -7.21 -14.48
C ALA A 21 31.82 -8.03 -13.29
N GLY A 22 31.04 -7.41 -12.40
CA GLY A 22 30.47 -8.06 -11.24
C GLY A 22 31.39 -8.18 -10.04
N ARG A 23 32.56 -7.56 -10.07
CA ARG A 23 33.50 -7.55 -8.94
C ARG A 23 33.01 -6.57 -7.89
N VAL A 24 33.08 -6.96 -6.63
CA VAL A 24 32.69 -6.08 -5.51
C VAL A 24 33.73 -4.97 -5.38
N HIS A 25 33.27 -3.72 -5.51
CA HIS A 25 34.09 -2.53 -5.30
C HIS A 25 34.03 -2.09 -3.84
N GLN A 26 32.82 -2.12 -3.25
CA GLN A 26 32.58 -1.72 -1.87
C GLN A 26 31.31 -2.41 -1.37
N GLU A 27 31.29 -2.79 -0.11
CA GLU A 27 30.09 -3.26 0.58
C GLU A 27 30.08 -2.77 2.03
N GLY A 28 28.90 -2.73 2.64
CA GLY A 28 28.80 -2.26 4.02
C GLY A 28 27.37 -2.01 4.45
N LYS A 29 27.26 -1.23 5.50
CA LYS A 29 25.99 -0.86 6.12
C LYS A 29 25.99 0.62 6.47
N VAL A 30 24.88 1.31 6.16
CA VAL A 30 24.67 2.74 6.49
C VAL A 30 23.39 2.87 7.29
N ALA A 31 23.31 3.84 8.20
CA ALA A 31 22.08 4.10 8.91
C ALA A 31 21.00 4.69 7.97
N ALA A 32 19.76 4.28 8.16
CA ALA A 32 18.64 4.73 7.32
C ALA A 32 18.15 6.12 7.77
N THR A 33 19.07 7.08 7.84
CA THR A 33 18.76 8.51 8.09
C THR A 33 19.15 9.36 6.89
N ARG A 34 18.54 10.52 6.73
CA ARG A 34 18.89 11.43 5.62
C ARG A 34 20.33 11.91 5.71
N HIS A 35 20.81 12.18 6.93
CA HIS A 35 22.16 12.65 7.17
C HIS A 35 23.21 11.60 6.77
N ASP A 36 23.05 10.36 7.24
CA ASP A 36 24.01 9.30 6.95
C ASP A 36 23.98 8.91 5.46
N LEU A 37 22.79 8.92 4.85
CA LEU A 37 22.66 8.70 3.41
C LEU A 37 23.33 9.79 2.59
N ASP A 38 23.31 11.05 3.02
CA ASP A 38 23.95 12.16 2.32
C ASP A 38 25.48 11.98 2.30
N GLN A 39 26.07 11.63 3.43
CA GLN A 39 27.51 11.32 3.51
C GLN A 39 27.87 10.09 2.68
N TRP A 40 27.08 9.03 2.81
CA TRP A 40 27.33 7.78 2.08
C TRP A 40 27.24 7.96 0.55
N VAL A 41 26.21 8.65 0.07
CA VAL A 41 26.03 8.86 -1.37
C VAL A 41 27.18 9.66 -1.97
N ARG A 42 27.78 10.61 -1.25
CA ARG A 42 28.95 11.39 -1.69
C ARG A 42 30.21 10.53 -1.81
N SER A 43 30.32 9.45 -1.02
CA SER A 43 31.46 8.53 -1.06
C SER A 43 31.39 7.49 -2.18
N LEU A 44 30.24 7.36 -2.83
CA LEU A 44 30.04 6.33 -3.85
C LEU A 44 30.61 6.71 -5.21
N PRO A 45 31.16 5.74 -5.97
CA PRO A 45 31.69 5.99 -7.31
C PRO A 45 30.60 6.36 -8.32
N GLN A 46 31.02 7.05 -9.39
CA GLN A 46 30.17 7.48 -10.50
C GLN A 46 30.71 6.92 -11.83
N PRO A 47 29.91 6.78 -12.89
CA PRO A 47 28.43 6.82 -12.91
C PRO A 47 27.83 5.56 -12.27
N ARG A 48 26.62 5.67 -11.73
CA ARG A 48 26.01 4.60 -10.93
C ARG A 48 24.50 4.42 -11.17
N MET A 49 24.06 3.17 -11.09
CA MET A 49 22.66 2.76 -10.99
C MET A 49 22.40 2.13 -9.63
N MET A 50 21.20 2.31 -9.09
CA MET A 50 20.83 1.77 -7.79
C MET A 50 19.58 0.93 -7.89
N ALA A 51 19.48 -0.12 -7.06
CA ALA A 51 18.25 -0.90 -6.93
C ALA A 51 18.01 -1.31 -5.47
N MET A 52 16.73 -1.45 -5.11
CA MET A 52 16.28 -1.90 -3.79
C MET A 52 15.00 -2.75 -3.90
N GLU A 53 14.75 -3.59 -2.91
CA GLU A 53 13.47 -4.30 -2.81
C GLU A 53 12.36 -3.36 -2.32
N ALA A 54 11.13 -3.53 -2.82
CA ALA A 54 9.98 -2.76 -2.36
C ALA A 54 9.60 -3.13 -0.92
N THR A 55 9.76 -2.17 -0.01
CA THR A 55 9.37 -2.25 1.40
C THR A 55 8.49 -1.05 1.77
N ILE A 56 8.04 -0.97 3.01
CA ILE A 56 7.31 0.22 3.50
C ILE A 56 8.17 1.48 3.52
N PHE A 57 9.50 1.34 3.53
CA PHE A 57 10.48 2.46 3.58
C PHE A 57 10.92 2.93 2.20
N THR A 58 10.72 2.13 1.16
CA THR A 58 11.25 2.38 -0.19
C THR A 58 10.90 3.77 -0.72
N GLY A 59 9.68 4.25 -0.46
CA GLY A 59 9.21 5.49 -1.07
C GLY A 59 10.09 6.71 -0.81
N TRP A 60 10.48 6.96 0.44
CA TRP A 60 11.31 8.12 0.77
C TRP A 60 12.78 7.93 0.38
N ILE A 61 13.28 6.69 0.46
CA ILE A 61 14.66 6.36 0.06
C ILE A 61 14.80 6.49 -1.45
N TYR A 62 13.84 6.01 -2.20
CA TYR A 62 13.79 6.15 -3.66
C TYR A 62 13.85 7.62 -4.08
N ASP A 63 12.96 8.46 -3.52
CA ASP A 63 12.92 9.89 -3.83
C ASP A 63 14.24 10.60 -3.46
N TYR A 64 14.85 10.18 -2.35
CA TYR A 64 16.11 10.73 -1.89
C TYR A 64 17.27 10.35 -2.81
N LEU A 65 17.32 9.10 -3.27
CA LEU A 65 18.42 8.60 -4.10
C LEU A 65 18.29 8.96 -5.59
N LEU A 66 17.08 9.26 -6.05
CA LEU A 66 16.80 9.54 -7.46
C LEU A 66 17.71 10.62 -8.09
N PRO A 67 17.98 11.78 -7.44
CA PRO A 67 18.89 12.79 -8.00
C PRO A 67 20.37 12.41 -7.94
N HIS A 68 20.72 11.30 -7.29
CA HIS A 68 22.11 10.90 -7.05
C HIS A 68 22.56 9.71 -7.89
N ALA A 69 21.73 9.20 -8.79
CA ALA A 69 22.04 8.06 -9.65
C ALA A 69 21.45 8.27 -11.04
N GLU A 70 22.03 7.68 -12.07
CA GLU A 70 21.44 7.71 -13.41
C GLU A 70 20.07 7.04 -13.44
N LYS A 71 19.91 5.99 -12.66
CA LYS A 71 18.63 5.30 -12.49
C LYS A 71 18.54 4.65 -11.12
N VAL A 72 17.36 4.74 -10.52
CA VAL A 72 17.00 4.00 -9.31
C VAL A 72 15.85 3.06 -9.65
N LYS A 73 16.05 1.76 -9.49
CA LYS A 73 15.04 0.73 -9.76
C LYS A 73 14.51 0.13 -8.44
N VAL A 74 13.27 -0.29 -8.43
CA VAL A 74 12.66 -0.97 -7.28
C VAL A 74 12.21 -2.36 -7.72
N ALA A 75 12.64 -3.38 -7.01
CA ALA A 75 12.32 -4.77 -7.31
C ALA A 75 11.02 -5.21 -6.64
N HIS A 76 10.25 -6.05 -7.33
CA HIS A 76 9.06 -6.67 -6.79
C HIS A 76 9.45 -7.80 -5.81
N PRO A 77 9.02 -7.75 -4.52
CA PRO A 77 9.53 -8.65 -3.47
C PRO A 77 9.32 -10.13 -3.75
N VAL A 78 8.13 -10.50 -4.22
CA VAL A 78 7.79 -11.91 -4.48
C VAL A 78 8.59 -12.46 -5.66
N MET A 79 8.72 -11.67 -6.73
CA MET A 79 9.46 -12.09 -7.91
C MET A 79 10.97 -12.12 -7.64
N LEU A 80 11.49 -11.13 -6.90
CA LEU A 80 12.89 -11.11 -6.50
C LEU A 80 13.24 -12.34 -5.65
N ARG A 81 12.37 -12.74 -4.72
CA ARG A 81 12.55 -13.96 -3.93
C ARG A 81 12.62 -15.23 -4.78
N ALA A 82 11.81 -15.33 -5.81
CA ALA A 82 11.81 -16.48 -6.72
C ALA A 82 13.14 -16.60 -7.51
N ILE A 83 13.71 -15.45 -7.87
CA ILE A 83 14.98 -15.38 -8.64
C ILE A 83 16.21 -15.55 -7.73
N ALA A 84 16.17 -14.92 -6.55
CA ALA A 84 17.30 -14.82 -5.63
C ALA A 84 17.27 -15.81 -4.46
N ALA A 85 16.50 -16.89 -4.56
CA ALA A 85 16.39 -17.91 -3.52
C ALA A 85 17.77 -18.46 -3.11
N ALA A 86 18.14 -18.25 -1.84
CA ALA A 86 19.40 -18.77 -1.30
C ALA A 86 19.15 -19.55 -0.01
N LYS A 87 19.97 -20.60 0.19
CA LYS A 87 19.93 -21.44 1.40
C LYS A 87 20.33 -20.70 2.70
N LYS A 88 21.12 -19.60 2.58
CA LYS A 88 21.53 -18.75 3.73
C LYS A 88 21.05 -17.33 3.50
N LYS A 89 20.28 -16.78 4.44
CA LYS A 89 19.88 -15.37 4.48
C LYS A 89 20.92 -14.55 5.26
N ASN A 90 21.44 -13.50 4.61
CA ASN A 90 22.24 -12.46 5.24
C ASN A 90 22.01 -11.17 4.44
N ASP A 91 21.79 -10.05 5.13
CA ASP A 91 21.52 -8.73 4.53
C ASP A 91 22.55 -8.33 3.46
N THR A 92 23.83 -8.65 3.68
CA THR A 92 24.91 -8.39 2.71
C THR A 92 24.76 -9.22 1.44
N ILE A 93 24.38 -10.49 1.57
CA ILE A 93 24.11 -11.39 0.45
C ILE A 93 22.91 -10.89 -0.36
N ASP A 94 21.87 -10.40 0.30
CA ASP A 94 20.67 -9.92 -0.36
C ASP A 94 20.94 -8.61 -1.12
N ALA A 95 21.72 -7.68 -0.56
CA ALA A 95 22.20 -6.49 -1.27
C ALA A 95 23.07 -6.84 -2.48
N SER A 96 23.98 -7.80 -2.34
CA SER A 96 24.85 -8.28 -3.42
C SER A 96 24.05 -8.87 -4.60
N LYS A 97 23.01 -9.67 -4.32
CA LYS A 97 22.14 -10.25 -5.35
C LYS A 97 21.31 -9.19 -6.08
N ILE A 98 20.81 -8.17 -5.34
CA ILE A 98 20.10 -7.04 -5.96
C ILE A 98 21.03 -6.31 -6.93
N ALA A 99 22.31 -6.11 -6.57
CA ALA A 99 23.31 -5.52 -7.45
C ALA A 99 23.55 -6.38 -8.71
N ASP A 100 23.63 -7.70 -8.57
CA ASP A 100 23.79 -8.61 -9.72
C ASP A 100 22.55 -8.61 -10.62
N CYS A 101 21.35 -8.69 -10.05
CA CYS A 101 20.11 -8.60 -10.84
C CYS A 101 20.03 -7.27 -11.60
N LEU A 102 20.44 -6.16 -10.98
CA LEU A 102 20.49 -4.85 -11.61
C LEU A 102 21.50 -4.81 -12.76
N ARG A 103 22.72 -5.33 -12.54
CA ARG A 103 23.81 -5.36 -13.51
C ARG A 103 23.48 -6.21 -14.73
N CYS A 104 22.82 -7.34 -14.52
CA CYS A 104 22.43 -8.25 -15.61
C CYS A 104 21.11 -7.86 -16.27
N ASP A 105 20.53 -6.70 -15.93
CA ASP A 105 19.19 -6.26 -16.37
C ASP A 105 18.08 -7.31 -16.14
N PHE A 106 18.24 -8.10 -15.10
CA PHE A 106 17.32 -9.19 -14.71
C PHE A 106 16.52 -8.86 -13.44
N LEU A 107 16.45 -7.57 -13.09
CA LEU A 107 15.70 -7.11 -11.93
C LEU A 107 14.19 -7.13 -12.24
N PRO A 108 13.36 -7.85 -11.47
CA PRO A 108 11.90 -7.80 -11.63
C PRO A 108 11.36 -6.45 -11.15
N GLU A 109 11.47 -5.44 -12.01
CA GLU A 109 11.18 -4.05 -11.67
C GLU A 109 9.68 -3.85 -11.41
N CYS A 110 9.34 -3.13 -10.36
CA CYS A 110 8.01 -2.59 -10.12
C CYS A 110 8.01 -1.07 -10.28
N HIS A 111 6.94 -0.57 -10.87
CA HIS A 111 6.78 0.86 -11.12
C HIS A 111 6.62 1.64 -9.80
N MET A 112 7.45 2.65 -9.60
CA MET A 112 7.32 3.61 -8.51
C MET A 112 6.40 4.76 -8.91
N ALA A 113 5.25 4.83 -8.24
CA ALA A 113 4.34 5.95 -8.41
C ALA A 113 4.96 7.25 -7.88
N SER A 114 4.55 8.41 -8.42
CA SER A 114 4.98 9.71 -7.90
C SER A 114 4.60 9.90 -6.42
N THR A 115 5.29 10.81 -5.73
CA THR A 115 5.05 11.11 -4.31
C THR A 115 3.61 11.50 -4.06
N GLU A 116 3.02 12.32 -4.94
CA GLU A 116 1.63 12.75 -4.85
C GLU A 116 0.66 11.58 -4.90
N ILE A 117 0.90 10.62 -5.81
CA ILE A 117 0.06 9.41 -5.93
C ILE A 117 0.23 8.52 -4.70
N ARG A 118 1.46 8.37 -4.20
CA ARG A 118 1.72 7.58 -3.00
C ARG A 118 1.04 8.18 -1.76
N ASP A 119 1.04 9.50 -1.61
CA ASP A 119 0.38 10.20 -0.51
C ASP A 119 -1.13 9.99 -0.52
N ARG A 120 -1.74 10.11 -1.68
CA ARG A 120 -3.18 9.88 -1.83
C ARG A 120 -3.58 8.43 -1.57
N ARG A 121 -2.72 7.48 -1.97
CA ARG A 121 -2.89 6.06 -1.58
C ARG A 121 -2.77 5.84 -0.08
N ARG A 122 -1.91 6.61 0.62
CA ARG A 122 -1.83 6.60 2.10
C ARG A 122 -3.15 7.07 2.71
N VAL A 123 -3.73 8.16 2.20
CA VAL A 123 -5.04 8.67 2.65
C VAL A 123 -6.13 7.61 2.50
N LEU A 124 -6.22 6.93 1.35
CA LEU A 124 -7.18 5.84 1.14
C LEU A 124 -6.96 4.65 2.09
N ARG A 125 -5.71 4.25 2.32
CA ARG A 125 -5.41 3.18 3.29
C ARG A 125 -5.79 3.59 4.70
N TYR A 126 -5.51 4.83 5.08
CA TYR A 126 -5.87 5.37 6.39
C TYR A 126 -7.38 5.44 6.57
N ARG A 127 -8.10 5.87 5.54
CA ARG A 127 -9.57 5.81 5.52
C ARG A 127 -10.08 4.40 5.79
N ASN A 128 -9.52 3.38 5.13
CA ASN A 128 -9.92 1.99 5.36
C ASN A 128 -9.64 1.52 6.79
N LEU A 129 -8.54 1.98 7.40
CA LEU A 129 -8.24 1.73 8.82
C LEU A 129 -9.31 2.36 9.72
N VAL A 130 -9.66 3.63 9.50
CA VAL A 130 -10.69 4.36 10.26
C VAL A 130 -12.04 3.62 10.20
N VAL A 131 -12.45 3.18 9.01
CA VAL A 131 -13.70 2.42 8.83
C VAL A 131 -13.67 1.09 9.57
N LYS A 132 -12.54 0.39 9.56
CA LYS A 132 -12.35 -0.87 10.29
C LYS A 132 -12.48 -0.66 11.80
N GLN A 133 -11.83 0.37 12.33
CA GLN A 133 -11.92 0.72 13.75
C GLN A 133 -13.34 1.16 14.15
N MET A 134 -14.01 1.93 13.29
CA MET A 134 -15.41 2.32 13.51
C MET A 134 -16.34 1.10 13.55
N ALA A 135 -16.15 0.12 12.67
CA ALA A 135 -16.91 -1.13 12.68
C ALA A 135 -16.67 -1.95 13.95
N GLN A 136 -15.41 -2.06 14.39
CA GLN A 136 -15.07 -2.71 15.66
C GLN A 136 -15.75 -2.01 16.85
N MET A 137 -15.74 -0.68 16.87
CA MET A 137 -16.39 0.08 17.92
C MET A 137 -17.93 -0.10 17.92
N LYS A 138 -18.56 -0.15 16.74
CA LYS A 138 -19.97 -0.46 16.59
C LYS A 138 -20.33 -1.84 17.16
N ASN A 139 -19.49 -2.84 16.87
CA ASN A 139 -19.67 -4.20 17.41
C ASN A 139 -19.51 -4.22 18.95
N ARG A 140 -18.57 -3.41 19.48
CA ARG A 140 -18.38 -3.30 20.94
C ARG A 140 -19.58 -2.69 21.64
N VAL A 141 -20.19 -1.66 21.05
CA VAL A 141 -21.47 -1.10 21.57
C VAL A 141 -22.56 -2.16 21.59
N SER A 142 -22.72 -2.93 20.51
CA SER A 142 -23.69 -4.03 20.46
C SER A 142 -23.40 -5.09 21.53
N GLY A 143 -22.13 -5.46 21.72
CA GLY A 143 -21.71 -6.42 22.75
C GLY A 143 -22.07 -5.96 24.16
N LEU A 144 -21.74 -4.72 24.51
CA LEU A 144 -22.07 -4.15 25.84
C LEU A 144 -23.58 -4.14 26.12
N LEU A 145 -24.41 -3.81 25.12
CA LEU A 145 -25.85 -3.84 25.29
C LEU A 145 -26.37 -5.28 25.46
N MET A 146 -25.82 -6.24 24.75
CA MET A 146 -26.17 -7.67 24.92
C MET A 146 -25.76 -8.20 26.29
N GLU A 147 -24.56 -7.85 26.76
CA GLU A 147 -24.06 -8.22 28.10
C GLU A 147 -24.95 -7.70 29.24
N THR A 148 -25.59 -6.54 29.03
CA THR A 148 -26.52 -5.94 30.02
C THR A 148 -27.97 -6.35 29.82
N GLY A 149 -28.30 -7.25 28.88
CA GLY A 149 -29.65 -7.70 28.59
C GLY A 149 -30.57 -6.64 27.93
N VAL A 150 -30.02 -5.52 27.50
CA VAL A 150 -30.77 -4.42 26.89
C VAL A 150 -31.16 -4.77 25.45
N SER A 151 -32.48 -4.82 25.22
CA SER A 151 -33.02 -5.03 23.86
C SER A 151 -32.85 -3.79 22.99
N TYR A 152 -32.41 -3.94 21.77
CA TYR A 152 -32.19 -2.85 20.81
C TYR A 152 -32.47 -3.24 19.36
N ASN A 153 -32.84 -2.26 18.54
CA ASN A 153 -32.92 -2.46 17.08
C ASN A 153 -31.56 -2.25 16.43
N LYS A 154 -30.98 -3.33 15.91
CA LYS A 154 -29.64 -3.34 15.29
C LYS A 154 -29.46 -2.32 14.14
N GLN A 155 -30.50 -2.10 13.33
CA GLN A 155 -30.44 -1.17 12.18
C GLN A 155 -30.50 0.30 12.62
N ARG A 156 -31.10 0.57 13.77
CA ARG A 156 -31.30 1.93 14.31
C ARG A 156 -30.27 2.31 15.37
N LEU A 157 -29.56 1.34 15.96
CA LEU A 157 -28.65 1.51 17.10
C LEU A 157 -27.69 2.71 16.96
N HIS A 158 -27.19 2.95 15.75
CA HIS A 158 -26.23 4.03 15.53
C HIS A 158 -26.86 5.34 15.02
N LYS A 159 -28.18 5.41 14.89
CA LYS A 159 -28.89 6.68 14.62
C LYS A 159 -28.90 7.55 15.87
N VAL A 160 -28.76 8.88 15.70
CA VAL A 160 -28.57 9.82 16.84
C VAL A 160 -29.75 9.79 17.79
N GLY A 161 -30.97 9.93 17.31
CA GLY A 161 -32.18 9.91 18.17
C GLY A 161 -32.34 8.59 18.92
N TYR A 162 -32.35 7.47 18.17
CA TYR A 162 -32.56 6.16 18.77
C TYR A 162 -31.56 5.80 19.89
N PHE A 163 -30.29 6.12 19.70
CA PHE A 163 -29.27 5.89 20.73
C PHE A 163 -29.52 6.77 21.97
N GLY A 164 -29.90 8.01 21.78
CA GLY A 164 -30.26 8.93 22.88
C GLY A 164 -31.43 8.40 23.66
N ASP A 165 -32.53 8.02 22.99
CA ASP A 165 -33.73 7.44 23.59
C ASP A 165 -33.40 6.15 24.37
N LEU A 166 -32.59 5.25 23.76
CA LEU A 166 -32.16 4.01 24.41
C LEU A 166 -31.40 4.29 25.72
N MET A 167 -30.54 5.30 25.72
CA MET A 167 -29.75 5.68 26.90
C MET A 167 -30.56 6.36 27.99
N SER A 168 -31.65 7.05 27.64
CA SER A 168 -32.48 7.74 28.61
C SER A 168 -33.61 6.87 29.21
N THR A 169 -34.13 5.91 28.43
CA THR A 169 -35.29 5.09 28.82
C THR A 169 -34.94 3.77 29.52
N ASN A 170 -33.68 3.25 29.31
CA ASN A 170 -33.29 1.97 29.90
C ASN A 170 -32.58 2.15 31.25
N GLY A 171 -33.25 1.80 32.34
CA GLY A 171 -32.70 1.73 33.68
C GLY A 171 -31.70 0.57 33.90
N ASP A 172 -31.75 -0.46 33.04
CA ASP A 172 -30.89 -1.65 33.12
C ASP A 172 -29.43 -1.38 32.75
N ILE A 173 -29.14 -0.24 32.13
CA ILE A 173 -27.75 0.18 31.81
C ILE A 173 -27.13 0.76 33.09
N SER A 174 -26.22 0.01 33.69
CA SER A 174 -25.54 0.44 34.91
C SER A 174 -24.72 1.72 34.71
N ASP A 175 -24.46 2.44 35.81
CA ASP A 175 -23.64 3.66 35.79
C ASP A 175 -22.20 3.41 35.36
N ALA A 176 -21.71 2.19 35.50
CA ALA A 176 -20.37 1.79 34.99
C ALA A 176 -20.34 1.61 33.47
N VAL A 177 -21.44 1.11 32.87
CA VAL A 177 -21.50 0.82 31.40
C VAL A 177 -21.91 2.06 30.59
N ARG A 178 -22.73 2.91 31.15
CA ARG A 178 -23.23 4.14 30.49
C ARG A 178 -22.12 5.05 29.95
N PRO A 179 -21.03 5.35 30.70
CA PRO A 179 -19.90 6.12 30.18
C PRO A 179 -19.19 5.43 29.04
N LEU A 180 -19.06 4.09 29.06
CA LEU A 180 -18.39 3.31 27.98
C LEU A 180 -19.17 3.39 26.68
N LEU A 181 -20.49 3.28 26.73
CA LEU A 181 -21.39 3.44 25.57
C LEU A 181 -21.30 4.87 24.99
N ASN A 182 -21.30 5.89 25.83
CA ASN A 182 -21.20 7.29 25.44
C ASN A 182 -19.82 7.58 24.80
N LEU A 183 -18.73 7.08 25.39
CA LEU A 183 -17.39 7.19 24.84
C LEU A 183 -17.31 6.54 23.44
N SER A 184 -17.81 5.30 23.35
CA SER A 184 -17.82 4.54 22.09
C SER A 184 -18.63 5.27 21.02
N ARG A 185 -19.76 5.84 21.39
CA ARG A 185 -20.57 6.68 20.50
C ARG A 185 -19.84 7.92 20.01
N GLY A 186 -19.14 8.60 20.92
CA GLY A 186 -18.29 9.74 20.58
C GLY A 186 -17.20 9.37 19.58
N MET A 187 -16.54 8.24 19.77
CA MET A 187 -15.51 7.72 18.86
C MET A 187 -16.08 7.38 17.47
N ILE A 188 -17.24 6.69 17.42
CA ILE A 188 -17.92 6.37 16.15
C ILE A 188 -18.22 7.64 15.36
N ARG A 189 -18.76 8.67 16.02
CA ARG A 189 -19.09 9.96 15.39
C ARG A 189 -17.86 10.67 14.86
N ARG A 190 -16.78 10.74 15.66
CA ARG A 190 -15.50 11.35 15.22
C ARG A 190 -14.88 10.62 14.06
N SER A 191 -14.88 9.28 14.09
CA SER A 191 -14.38 8.46 13.00
C SER A 191 -15.19 8.64 11.71
N GLY A 192 -16.52 8.74 11.81
CA GLY A 192 -17.36 9.01 10.65
C GLY A 192 -17.09 10.39 10.03
N LYS A 193 -16.87 11.44 10.84
CA LYS A 193 -16.47 12.75 10.35
C LYS A 193 -15.10 12.68 9.65
N LEU A 194 -14.11 12.04 10.28
CA LEU A 194 -12.78 11.88 9.71
C LEU A 194 -12.83 11.12 8.37
N GLU A 195 -13.63 10.05 8.28
CA GLU A 195 -13.83 9.32 7.03
C GLU A 195 -14.38 10.24 5.93
N TYR A 196 -15.41 11.01 6.23
CA TYR A 196 -16.01 11.97 5.30
C TYR A 196 -14.97 13.01 4.82
N ASP A 197 -14.20 13.59 5.74
CA ASP A 197 -13.18 14.60 5.42
C ASP A 197 -12.08 14.01 4.52
N LEU A 198 -11.62 12.78 4.81
CA LEU A 198 -10.62 12.07 4.00
C LEU A 198 -11.13 11.79 2.58
N VAL A 199 -12.36 11.31 2.43
CA VAL A 199 -12.96 11.05 1.12
C VAL A 199 -13.16 12.34 0.34
N SER A 200 -13.70 13.37 0.99
CA SER A 200 -13.93 14.69 0.37
C SER A 200 -12.65 15.35 -0.11
N SER A 201 -11.55 15.20 0.64
CA SER A 201 -10.23 15.72 0.21
C SER A 201 -9.74 15.04 -1.06
N LEU A 202 -9.93 13.73 -1.19
CA LEU A 202 -9.54 12.97 -2.39
C LEU A 202 -10.45 13.26 -3.59
N GLU A 203 -11.74 13.48 -3.37
CA GLU A 203 -12.70 13.79 -4.44
C GLU A 203 -12.48 15.17 -5.07
N ARG A 204 -11.99 16.13 -4.28
CA ARG A 204 -11.65 17.48 -4.74
C ARG A 204 -10.33 17.55 -5.49
N ASP A 205 -9.55 16.46 -5.54
CA ASP A 205 -8.26 16.43 -6.20
C ASP A 205 -8.39 16.73 -7.71
N PRO A 206 -7.78 17.81 -8.22
CA PRO A 206 -7.90 18.19 -9.62
C PRO A 206 -7.40 17.12 -10.58
N MET A 207 -6.36 16.36 -10.19
CA MET A 207 -5.73 15.31 -11.00
C MET A 207 -6.69 14.16 -11.32
N LEU A 208 -7.68 13.92 -10.46
CA LEU A 208 -8.61 12.80 -10.62
C LEU A 208 -10.03 13.20 -10.98
N ARG A 209 -10.39 14.47 -10.92
CA ARG A 209 -11.76 14.93 -11.07
C ARG A 209 -12.47 14.33 -12.29
N GLU A 210 -11.86 14.40 -13.45
CA GLU A 210 -12.44 13.87 -14.68
C GLU A 210 -12.55 12.34 -14.68
N ARG A 211 -11.52 11.65 -14.17
CA ARG A 211 -11.56 10.18 -14.04
C ARG A 211 -12.65 9.72 -13.08
N LEU A 212 -12.80 10.39 -11.95
CA LEU A 212 -13.85 10.09 -10.97
C LEU A 212 -15.23 10.33 -11.57
N ARG A 213 -15.41 11.43 -12.30
CA ARG A 213 -16.66 11.73 -13.00
C ARG A 213 -17.05 10.59 -13.96
N ARG A 214 -16.12 10.14 -14.80
CA ARG A 214 -16.34 9.03 -15.73
C ARG A 214 -16.62 7.70 -15.01
N LEU A 215 -15.86 7.36 -13.97
CA LEU A 215 -16.07 6.11 -13.23
C LEU A 215 -17.43 6.07 -12.54
N ARG A 216 -17.93 7.21 -12.07
CA ARG A 216 -19.26 7.32 -11.43
C ARG A 216 -20.44 7.19 -12.38
N THR A 217 -20.23 7.27 -13.70
CA THR A 217 -21.31 6.98 -14.66
C THR A 217 -21.61 5.49 -14.78
N VAL A 218 -20.71 4.63 -14.28
CA VAL A 218 -20.90 3.17 -14.31
C VAL A 218 -21.84 2.78 -13.14
N PRO A 219 -22.99 2.14 -13.40
CA PRO A 219 -23.91 1.69 -12.36
C PRO A 219 -23.20 0.82 -11.31
N GLY A 220 -23.45 1.08 -10.03
CA GLY A 220 -22.83 0.37 -8.91
C GLY A 220 -21.44 0.88 -8.49
N VAL A 221 -20.84 1.82 -9.22
CA VAL A 221 -19.55 2.42 -8.85
C VAL A 221 -19.79 3.65 -7.98
N GLY A 222 -19.70 3.45 -6.65
CA GLY A 222 -19.70 4.55 -5.67
C GLY A 222 -18.35 5.27 -5.55
N SER A 223 -18.33 6.37 -4.77
CA SER A 223 -17.15 7.21 -4.56
C SER A 223 -15.89 6.44 -4.18
N ILE A 224 -15.97 5.52 -3.22
CA ILE A 224 -14.80 4.75 -2.74
C ILE A 224 -14.26 3.81 -3.81
N THR A 225 -15.15 3.15 -4.56
CA THR A 225 -14.77 2.29 -5.67
C THR A 225 -14.08 3.11 -6.76
N ALA A 226 -14.69 4.23 -7.15
CA ALA A 226 -14.12 5.15 -8.13
C ALA A 226 -12.74 5.67 -7.73
N LEU A 227 -12.58 6.14 -6.49
CA LEU A 227 -11.29 6.56 -5.93
C LEU A 227 -10.24 5.46 -5.97
N THR A 228 -10.61 4.25 -5.53
CA THR A 228 -9.69 3.11 -5.50
C THR A 228 -9.20 2.74 -6.91
N TRP A 229 -10.09 2.73 -7.88
CA TRP A 229 -9.74 2.44 -9.27
C TRP A 229 -8.92 3.55 -9.91
N ALA A 230 -9.34 4.80 -9.72
CA ALA A 230 -8.63 5.95 -10.27
C ALA A 230 -7.16 5.98 -9.82
N TRP A 231 -6.88 5.72 -8.53
CA TRP A 231 -5.51 5.72 -8.01
C TRP A 231 -4.69 4.47 -8.39
N ARG A 232 -5.34 3.35 -8.72
CA ARG A 232 -4.64 2.17 -9.25
C ARG A 232 -4.23 2.38 -10.70
N SER A 233 -5.11 2.91 -11.53
CA SER A 233 -4.88 3.08 -12.96
C SER A 233 -3.89 4.20 -13.33
N VAL A 234 -3.63 5.17 -12.44
CA VAL A 234 -2.62 6.23 -12.69
C VAL A 234 -1.20 5.68 -12.85
N THR A 235 -0.92 4.48 -12.33
CA THR A 235 0.43 3.88 -12.39
C THR A 235 0.65 2.92 -13.53
N THR A 236 -0.39 2.58 -14.26
CA THR A 236 -0.23 1.77 -15.46
C THR A 236 0.02 2.75 -16.61
N PRO A 237 1.21 2.75 -17.26
CA PRO A 237 1.34 3.37 -18.58
C PRO A 237 0.18 2.82 -19.39
N ALA A 238 -0.49 3.67 -20.16
CA ALA A 238 -1.56 3.22 -21.04
C ALA A 238 -1.06 1.98 -21.78
N SER A 239 -1.63 0.81 -21.50
CA SER A 239 -1.33 -0.38 -22.27
C SER A 239 -1.53 0.02 -23.74
N PRO A 240 -0.59 -0.28 -24.65
CA PRO A 240 -0.79 -0.02 -26.04
C PRO A 240 -2.16 -0.59 -26.41
N PRO A 241 -2.94 0.08 -27.25
CA PRO A 241 -4.26 -0.41 -27.64
C PRO A 241 -4.09 -1.86 -28.07
N ILE A 242 -4.87 -2.76 -27.46
CA ILE A 242 -4.88 -4.17 -27.84
C ILE A 242 -5.22 -4.17 -29.31
N SER A 243 -4.23 -4.37 -30.17
CA SER A 243 -4.44 -4.61 -31.58
C SER A 243 -5.37 -5.83 -31.64
N ARG A 244 -6.57 -5.64 -32.18
CA ARG A 244 -7.51 -6.74 -32.40
C ARG A 244 -6.71 -7.87 -33.08
N PRO A 245 -6.68 -9.09 -32.52
CA PRO A 245 -6.09 -10.20 -33.25
C PRO A 245 -6.81 -10.30 -34.58
N SER A 246 -6.08 -10.21 -35.66
CA SER A 246 -6.59 -10.52 -37.00
C SER A 246 -7.22 -11.91 -36.91
N ALA A 247 -8.45 -12.04 -37.39
CA ALA A 247 -9.22 -13.27 -37.38
C ALA A 247 -8.63 -14.32 -38.33
N THR A 248 -7.50 -14.88 -37.98
CA THR A 248 -6.87 -16.04 -38.63
C THR A 248 -5.94 -16.73 -37.64
N ALA A 249 -6.51 -17.44 -36.68
CA ALA A 249 -5.82 -18.53 -35.99
C ALA A 249 -6.88 -19.51 -35.45
N GLY A 250 -6.83 -20.71 -35.98
CA GLY A 250 -7.81 -21.79 -35.82
C GLY A 250 -8.06 -22.20 -34.37
N CYS A 251 -9.29 -22.60 -34.14
CA CYS A 251 -9.74 -23.29 -32.94
C CYS A 251 -8.90 -24.54 -32.68
N VAL A 252 -8.20 -24.56 -31.56
CA VAL A 252 -7.65 -25.78 -30.96
C VAL A 252 -8.69 -26.29 -29.96
N PRO A 253 -9.24 -27.52 -30.10
CA PRO A 253 -10.24 -28.03 -29.19
C PRO A 253 -9.64 -28.38 -27.83
N MET A 254 -10.26 -27.84 -26.76
CA MET A 254 -9.95 -28.28 -25.37
C MET A 254 -10.21 -29.79 -25.19
N ARG A 255 -9.18 -30.54 -24.85
CA ARG A 255 -9.32 -31.91 -24.36
C ARG A 255 -9.99 -31.88 -22.97
N ARG A 256 -11.14 -32.56 -22.87
CA ARG A 256 -11.77 -32.88 -21.59
C ARG A 256 -10.87 -33.84 -20.82
N VAL A 257 -10.57 -33.52 -19.56
CA VAL A 257 -9.97 -34.44 -18.58
C VAL A 257 -11.08 -35.34 -18.03
N PRO A 258 -10.91 -36.68 -17.97
CA PRO A 258 -11.92 -37.57 -17.39
C PRO A 258 -11.94 -37.41 -15.87
N GLN A 259 -13.14 -37.30 -15.29
CA GLN A 259 -13.37 -37.47 -13.86
C GLN A 259 -13.25 -38.97 -13.54
N THR A 260 -12.31 -39.34 -12.69
CA THR A 260 -12.30 -40.64 -12.02
C THR A 260 -13.07 -40.54 -10.70
N ARG A 261 -13.87 -41.57 -10.45
CA ARG A 261 -14.75 -41.83 -9.29
C ARG A 261 -13.98 -41.86 -7.97
#